data_ea3538cbd9b8bb2c39c2491ff5c4b0d4
#
_entry.id   ea3538cbd9b8bb2c39c2491ff5c4b0d4
#
_cell.length_a   1.000
_cell.length_b   1.000
_cell.length_c   1.000
_cell.angle_alpha   90.00
_cell.angle_beta   90.00
_cell.angle_gamma   90.00
#
_symmetry.space_group_name_H-M   'P 1'
#
loop_
_entity.id
_entity.type
_entity.pdbx_description
1 polymer ?
#
loop_
_entity_poly.entity_id
_entity_poly.type
_entity_poly.pdbx_seq_one_letter_code
_entity_poly.pdbx_strand_id
1 'polypeptide(L)'
;MSCPISFDVLKAEIRTSIAPDHKSVFLSVEIKSEFKRGPGLWKFNNTLLEDENYKELIMFYYPQIVEKHSEVTDKQLLWELIKMELRSKTIKYSKQKRREIKDIEITLQTRLQDLDNKICDNNILDKEIL
;
A
#
# COMPACT_ATOMS: atom_id res chain seq x y z
N MET A 1 -27.41 -21.32 7.21
CA MET A 1 -26.59 -22.10 6.25
C MET A 1 -25.17 -21.53 6.30
N SER A 2 -24.23 -22.27 6.86
CA SER A 2 -22.81 -21.88 6.85
C SER A 2 -22.21 -22.35 5.52
N CYS A 3 -21.73 -21.41 4.69
CA CYS A 3 -20.96 -21.76 3.50
C CYS A 3 -19.63 -22.39 3.94
N PRO A 4 -19.28 -23.57 3.44
CA PRO A 4 -17.97 -24.13 3.70
C PRO A 4 -16.90 -23.24 3.04
N ILE A 5 -16.03 -22.67 3.85
CA ILE A 5 -14.85 -21.95 3.36
C ILE A 5 -13.79 -22.99 3.09
N SER A 6 -13.42 -23.18 1.82
CA SER A 6 -12.27 -23.98 1.45
C SER A 6 -11.05 -23.09 1.20
N PHE A 7 -9.87 -23.54 1.57
CA PHE A 7 -8.64 -22.83 1.32
C PHE A 7 -7.57 -23.80 0.81
N ASP A 8 -6.75 -23.30 -0.11
CA ASP A 8 -5.57 -24.01 -0.61
C ASP A 8 -4.32 -23.27 -0.17
N VAL A 9 -3.33 -23.99 0.34
CA VAL A 9 -2.04 -23.41 0.68
C VAL A 9 -1.22 -23.22 -0.59
N LEU A 10 -0.96 -21.96 -0.94
CA LEU A 10 -0.17 -21.62 -2.14
C LEU A 10 1.32 -21.62 -1.87
N LYS A 11 1.73 -21.12 -0.70
CA LYS A 11 3.14 -20.96 -0.34
C LYS A 11 3.32 -20.94 1.17
N ALA A 12 4.37 -21.59 1.63
CA ALA A 12 4.88 -21.43 3.00
C ALA A 12 6.36 -21.03 2.91
N GLU A 13 6.79 -20.02 3.64
CA GLU A 13 8.16 -19.54 3.64
C GLU A 13 8.57 -18.98 5.00
N ILE A 14 9.87 -19.03 5.27
CA ILE A 14 10.48 -18.40 6.43
C ILE A 14 11.12 -17.11 5.98
N ARG A 15 10.84 -16.01 6.68
CA ARG A 15 11.39 -14.68 6.40
C ARG A 15 12.08 -14.13 7.63
N THR A 16 12.98 -13.18 7.40
CA THR A 16 13.57 -12.37 8.45
C THR A 16 12.48 -11.66 9.26
N SER A 17 12.60 -11.70 10.58
CA SER A 17 11.70 -11.04 11.51
C SER A 17 12.27 -9.71 11.97
N ILE A 18 11.41 -8.82 12.49
CA ILE A 18 11.83 -7.61 13.22
C ILE A 18 12.56 -7.97 14.51
N ALA A 19 12.20 -9.08 15.13
CA ALA A 19 12.88 -9.61 16.31
C ALA A 19 14.16 -10.36 15.89
N PRO A 20 15.32 -10.02 16.45
CA PRO A 20 16.62 -10.55 16.00
C PRO A 20 16.86 -12.02 16.36
N ASP A 21 16.13 -12.55 17.31
CA ASP A 21 16.31 -13.89 17.89
C ASP A 21 15.42 -14.98 17.25
N HIS A 22 14.54 -14.62 16.31
CA HIS A 22 13.69 -15.60 15.61
C HIS A 22 13.28 -15.13 14.21
N LYS A 23 12.85 -16.09 13.39
CA LYS A 23 12.36 -15.86 12.04
C LYS A 23 10.83 -15.94 12.01
N SER A 24 10.24 -15.21 11.08
CA SER A 24 8.79 -15.25 10.86
C SER A 24 8.43 -16.34 9.87
N VAL A 25 7.36 -17.07 10.15
CA VAL A 25 6.78 -18.02 9.20
C VAL A 25 5.59 -17.38 8.51
N PHE A 26 5.62 -17.36 7.19
CA PHE A 26 4.55 -16.82 6.34
C PHE A 26 3.86 -17.96 5.61
N LEU A 27 2.54 -17.92 5.63
CA LEU A 27 1.68 -18.83 4.93
C LEU A 27 0.77 -18.04 3.98
N SER A 28 0.85 -18.34 2.68
CA SER A 28 -0.09 -17.79 1.70
C SER A 28 -1.14 -18.83 1.39
N VAL A 29 -2.40 -18.45 1.56
CA VAL A 29 -3.55 -19.32 1.30
C VAL A 29 -4.49 -18.66 0.28
N GLU A 30 -5.02 -19.45 -0.63
CA GLU A 30 -6.12 -19.04 -1.49
C GLU A 30 -7.44 -19.42 -0.83
N ILE A 31 -8.27 -18.42 -0.56
CA ILE A 31 -9.61 -18.63 -0.02
C ILE A 31 -10.58 -18.63 -1.18
N LYS A 32 -11.14 -19.80 -1.50
CA LYS A 32 -12.18 -19.94 -2.50
C LYS A 32 -13.50 -19.49 -1.88
N SER A 33 -13.92 -18.26 -2.20
CA SER A 33 -15.20 -17.73 -1.79
C SER A 33 -16.01 -17.30 -3.02
N GLU A 34 -17.28 -17.63 -3.03
CA GLU A 34 -18.23 -17.18 -4.07
C GLU A 34 -18.63 -15.71 -3.90
N PHE A 35 -18.17 -15.04 -2.85
CA PHE A 35 -18.53 -13.66 -2.58
C PHE A 35 -17.79 -12.69 -3.51
N LYS A 36 -18.51 -12.19 -4.50
CA LYS A 36 -18.04 -11.05 -5.30
C LYS A 36 -18.09 -9.79 -4.44
N ARG A 37 -16.92 -9.23 -4.12
CA ARG A 37 -16.86 -7.90 -3.51
C ARG A 37 -17.30 -6.86 -4.53
N GLY A 38 -18.29 -6.06 -4.16
CA GLY A 38 -18.62 -4.85 -4.93
C GLY A 38 -17.46 -3.86 -4.99
N PRO A 39 -17.56 -2.81 -5.82
CA PRO A 39 -16.48 -1.81 -6.01
C PRO A 39 -16.06 -1.08 -4.74
N GLY A 40 -16.80 -1.26 -3.65
CA GLY A 40 -16.56 -0.60 -2.38
C GLY A 40 -16.86 0.91 -2.42
N LEU A 41 -16.90 1.53 -1.24
CA LEU A 41 -16.99 2.97 -1.09
C LEU A 41 -15.58 3.54 -0.92
N TRP A 42 -15.20 4.49 -1.77
CA TRP A 42 -13.96 5.22 -1.57
C TRP A 42 -14.07 6.11 -0.33
N LYS A 43 -13.12 5.96 0.59
CA LYS A 43 -12.98 6.81 1.78
C LYS A 43 -11.69 7.62 1.67
N PHE A 44 -11.77 8.89 2.03
CA PHE A 44 -10.59 9.75 2.12
C PHE A 44 -9.70 9.28 3.28
N ASN A 45 -8.39 9.21 3.02
CA ASN A 45 -7.42 8.92 4.06
C ASN A 45 -6.97 10.22 4.73
N ASN A 46 -7.36 10.43 5.97
CA ASN A 46 -7.08 11.67 6.70
C ASN A 46 -5.59 11.91 6.95
N THR A 47 -4.75 10.87 6.96
CA THR A 47 -3.29 11.03 7.11
C THR A 47 -2.65 11.83 5.97
N LEU A 48 -3.32 11.94 4.83
CA LEU A 48 -2.87 12.80 3.74
C LEU A 48 -2.89 14.30 4.10
N LEU A 49 -3.72 14.69 5.08
CA LEU A 49 -3.76 16.08 5.55
C LEU A 49 -2.52 16.47 6.36
N GLU A 50 -1.73 15.51 6.80
CA GLU A 50 -0.45 15.73 7.48
C GLU A 50 0.73 15.76 6.48
N ASP A 51 0.50 15.38 5.23
CA ASP A 51 1.51 15.33 4.18
C ASP A 51 1.61 16.67 3.46
N GLU A 52 2.73 17.37 3.64
CA GLU A 52 2.97 18.67 3.04
C GLU A 52 2.95 18.64 1.50
N ASN A 53 3.53 17.60 0.89
CA ASN A 53 3.52 17.43 -0.57
C ASN A 53 2.08 17.28 -1.12
N TYR A 54 1.21 16.60 -0.35
CA TYR A 54 -0.20 16.49 -0.71
C TYR A 54 -0.91 17.85 -0.61
N LYS A 55 -0.65 18.62 0.45
CA LYS A 55 -1.24 19.96 0.62
C LYS A 55 -0.83 20.89 -0.52
N GLU A 56 0.47 20.91 -0.86
CA GLU A 56 0.98 21.69 -1.99
C GLU A 56 0.32 21.30 -3.30
N LEU A 57 0.17 20.00 -3.55
CA LEU A 57 -0.51 19.48 -4.74
C LEU A 57 -1.96 19.97 -4.81
N ILE A 58 -2.71 19.91 -3.72
CA ILE A 58 -4.10 20.38 -3.68
C ILE A 58 -4.18 21.90 -3.87
N MET A 59 -3.30 22.66 -3.22
CA MET A 59 -3.24 24.12 -3.37
C MET A 59 -2.89 24.54 -4.79
N PHE A 60 -2.08 23.77 -5.49
CA PHE A 60 -1.75 23.99 -6.90
C PHE A 60 -2.93 23.70 -7.84
N TYR A 61 -3.64 22.58 -7.61
CA TYR A 61 -4.73 22.18 -8.52
C TYR A 61 -6.06 22.89 -8.24
N TYR A 62 -6.34 23.29 -7.01
CA TYR A 62 -7.62 23.87 -6.64
C TYR A 62 -7.99 25.11 -7.50
N PRO A 63 -7.14 26.15 -7.65
CA PRO A 63 -7.47 27.30 -8.48
C PRO A 63 -7.70 26.94 -9.94
N GLN A 64 -6.92 26.01 -10.50
CA GLN A 64 -7.08 25.54 -11.87
C GLN A 64 -8.41 24.83 -12.11
N ILE A 65 -8.88 24.04 -11.12
CA ILE A 65 -10.18 23.38 -11.19
C ILE A 65 -11.31 24.41 -11.13
N VAL A 66 -11.20 25.42 -10.27
CA VAL A 66 -12.19 26.50 -10.17
C VAL A 66 -12.26 27.30 -11.46
N GLU A 67 -11.12 27.65 -12.05
CA GLU A 67 -11.05 28.36 -13.32
C GLU A 67 -11.64 27.54 -14.47
N LYS A 68 -11.32 26.25 -14.55
CA LYS A 68 -11.85 25.31 -15.54
C LYS A 68 -13.38 25.25 -15.55
N HIS A 69 -14.00 25.41 -14.38
CA HIS A 69 -15.45 25.35 -14.20
C HIS A 69 -16.09 26.72 -13.96
N SER A 70 -15.42 27.81 -14.32
CA SER A 70 -15.86 29.19 -14.08
C SER A 70 -17.20 29.53 -14.75
N GLU A 71 -17.57 28.85 -15.84
CA GLU A 71 -18.83 29.04 -16.55
C GLU A 71 -20.05 28.41 -15.83
N VAL A 72 -19.81 27.57 -14.82
CA VAL A 72 -20.89 26.92 -14.06
C VAL A 72 -21.49 27.90 -13.05
N THR A 73 -22.70 28.35 -13.34
CA THR A 73 -23.45 29.33 -12.49
C THR A 73 -24.06 28.69 -11.24
N ASP A 74 -24.40 27.40 -11.31
CA ASP A 74 -24.93 26.65 -10.17
C ASP A 74 -23.80 26.30 -9.20
N LYS A 75 -23.84 26.93 -8.02
CA LYS A 75 -22.84 26.75 -6.97
C LYS A 75 -22.79 25.32 -6.42
N GLN A 76 -23.92 24.63 -6.39
CA GLN A 76 -23.98 23.26 -5.89
C GLN A 76 -23.32 22.31 -6.92
N LEU A 77 -23.63 22.47 -8.18
CA LEU A 77 -23.00 21.72 -9.25
C LEU A 77 -21.48 21.98 -9.31
N LEU A 78 -21.07 23.25 -9.22
CA LEU A 78 -19.66 23.64 -9.16
C LEU A 78 -18.93 22.91 -8.01
N TRP A 79 -19.53 22.87 -6.83
CA TRP A 79 -18.96 22.19 -5.67
C TRP A 79 -18.81 20.67 -5.90
N GLU A 80 -19.80 20.02 -6.52
CA GLU A 80 -19.72 18.60 -6.86
C GLU A 80 -18.60 18.32 -7.88
N LEU A 81 -18.44 19.18 -8.88
CA LEU A 81 -17.36 19.05 -9.88
C LEU A 81 -15.98 19.21 -9.23
N ILE A 82 -15.81 20.20 -8.36
CA ILE A 82 -14.56 20.42 -7.61
C ILE A 82 -14.22 19.17 -6.77
N LYS A 83 -15.18 18.63 -6.02
CA LYS A 83 -14.98 17.43 -5.22
C LYS A 83 -14.59 16.22 -6.07
N MET A 84 -15.22 16.04 -7.21
CA MET A 84 -14.93 14.94 -8.13
C MET A 84 -13.49 15.02 -8.67
N GLU A 85 -13.07 16.21 -9.10
CA GLU A 85 -11.71 16.43 -9.62
C GLU A 85 -10.64 16.25 -8.51
N LEU A 86 -10.85 16.85 -7.34
CA LEU A 86 -9.95 16.69 -6.20
C LEU A 86 -9.84 15.23 -5.76
N ARG A 87 -10.96 14.51 -5.72
CA ARG A 87 -10.97 13.06 -5.45
C ARG A 87 -10.10 12.31 -6.44
N SER A 88 -10.20 12.60 -7.72
CA SER A 88 -9.41 11.97 -8.77
C SER A 88 -7.90 12.21 -8.56
N LYS A 89 -7.50 13.45 -8.24
CA LYS A 89 -6.12 13.81 -7.91
C LYS A 89 -5.62 13.10 -6.65
N THR A 90 -6.45 13.07 -5.61
CA THR A 90 -6.14 12.36 -4.35
C THR A 90 -5.91 10.88 -4.55
N ILE A 91 -6.76 10.22 -5.33
CA ILE A 91 -6.60 8.78 -5.64
C ILE A 91 -5.29 8.54 -6.38
N LYS A 92 -4.95 9.39 -7.35
CA LYS A 92 -3.70 9.28 -8.11
C LYS A 92 -2.48 9.44 -7.21
N TYR A 93 -2.48 10.46 -6.37
CA TYR A 93 -1.42 10.72 -5.39
C TYR A 93 -1.23 9.55 -4.41
N SER A 94 -2.32 9.08 -3.82
CA SER A 94 -2.30 7.96 -2.87
C SER A 94 -1.75 6.67 -3.50
N LYS A 95 -2.11 6.40 -4.76
CA LYS A 95 -1.59 5.24 -5.49
C LYS A 95 -0.08 5.36 -5.74
N GLN A 96 0.38 6.54 -6.12
CA GLN A 96 1.80 6.79 -6.35
C GLN A 96 2.60 6.63 -5.06
N LYS A 97 2.18 7.30 -3.99
CA LYS A 97 2.83 7.21 -2.67
C LYS A 97 2.90 5.78 -2.15
N ARG A 98 1.82 5.02 -2.32
CA ARG A 98 1.80 3.60 -1.93
C ARG A 98 2.79 2.75 -2.72
N ARG A 99 3.01 3.04 -4.02
CA ARG A 99 4.03 2.36 -4.83
C ARG A 99 5.43 2.67 -4.31
N GLU A 100 5.74 3.95 -4.09
CA GLU A 100 7.04 4.40 -3.57
C GLU A 100 7.38 3.72 -2.23
N ILE A 101 6.44 3.69 -1.30
CA ILE A 101 6.61 3.00 0.00
C ILE A 101 6.84 1.51 -0.21
N LYS A 102 6.09 0.87 -1.11
CA LYS A 102 6.25 -0.55 -1.38
C LYS A 102 7.60 -0.89 -2.02
N ASP A 103 8.10 -0.04 -2.91
CA ASP A 103 9.41 -0.23 -3.54
C ASP A 103 10.55 -0.12 -2.51
N ILE A 104 10.45 0.82 -1.57
CA ILE A 104 11.37 0.95 -0.44
C ILE A 104 11.30 -0.30 0.45
N GLU A 105 10.10 -0.77 0.78
CA GLU A 105 9.88 -1.96 1.60
C GLU A 105 10.54 -3.20 0.96
N ILE A 106 10.31 -3.43 -0.34
CA ILE A 106 10.91 -4.53 -1.08
C ILE A 106 12.43 -4.43 -1.06
N THR A 107 12.99 -3.24 -1.29
CA THR A 107 14.44 -3.02 -1.27
C THR A 107 15.05 -3.34 0.10
N LEU A 108 14.41 -2.88 1.16
CA LEU A 108 14.86 -3.15 2.53
C LEU A 108 14.75 -4.63 2.90
N GLN A 109 13.66 -5.29 2.50
CA GLN A 109 13.48 -6.73 2.72
C GLN A 109 14.54 -7.56 2.00
N THR A 110 14.86 -7.21 0.75
CA THR A 110 15.93 -7.89 -0.02
C THR A 110 17.27 -7.73 0.69
N ARG A 111 17.60 -6.52 1.13
CA ARG A 111 18.86 -6.26 1.84
C ARG A 111 18.96 -7.00 3.17
N LEU A 112 17.86 -7.09 3.92
CA LEU A 112 17.80 -7.89 5.14
C LEU A 112 18.04 -9.38 4.86
N GLN A 113 17.42 -9.91 3.81
CA GLN A 113 17.60 -11.31 3.43
C GLN A 113 19.04 -11.60 3.02
N ASP A 114 19.70 -10.70 2.28
CA ASP A 114 21.10 -10.84 1.88
C ASP A 114 22.04 -10.84 3.10
N LEU A 115 21.77 -9.99 4.08
CA LEU A 115 22.54 -9.93 5.33
C LEU A 115 22.34 -11.22 6.16
N ASP A 116 21.12 -11.70 6.23
CA ASP A 116 20.78 -12.94 6.95
C ASP A 116 21.49 -14.15 6.35
N ASN A 117 21.53 -14.23 5.02
CA ASN A 117 22.28 -15.28 4.30
C ASN A 117 23.79 -15.23 4.62
N LYS A 118 24.40 -14.03 4.59
CA LYS A 118 25.81 -13.86 4.94
C LYS A 118 26.15 -14.28 6.38
N ILE A 119 25.25 -14.01 7.32
CA ILE A 119 25.42 -14.42 8.72
C ILE A 119 25.32 -15.95 8.82
N CYS A 120 24.38 -16.57 8.11
CA CYS A 120 24.27 -18.02 8.09
C CYS A 120 25.53 -18.69 7.51
N ASP A 121 26.07 -18.15 6.40
CA ASP A 121 27.26 -18.68 5.75
C ASP A 121 28.50 -18.55 6.67
N ASN A 122 28.69 -17.42 7.33
CA ASN A 122 29.79 -17.23 8.28
C ASN A 122 29.69 -18.20 9.48
N ASN A 123 28.50 -18.40 10.01
CA ASN A 123 28.28 -19.35 11.12
C ASN A 123 28.54 -20.82 10.74
N ILE A 124 28.46 -21.16 9.46
CA ILE A 124 28.79 -22.51 8.96
C ILE A 124 30.32 -22.66 8.92
N LEU A 125 31.04 -21.64 8.43
CA LEU A 125 32.49 -21.66 8.37
C LEU A 125 33.15 -21.79 9.75
N ASP A 126 32.61 -21.10 10.76
CA ASP A 126 33.12 -21.16 12.14
C ASP A 126 32.89 -22.54 12.80
N LYS A 127 31.94 -23.34 12.33
CA LYS A 127 31.67 -24.70 12.81
C LYS A 127 32.53 -25.76 12.17
N GLU A 128 33.12 -25.51 10.99
CA GLU A 128 34.01 -26.42 10.30
C GLU A 128 35.46 -26.30 10.76
N ILE A 129 35.79 -25.28 11.61
CA ILE A 129 37.15 -25.02 12.11
C ILE A 129 37.38 -25.64 13.52
N LEU A 130 36.36 -26.21 14.15
CA LEU A 130 36.41 -26.88 15.46
C LEU A 130 36.29 -28.40 15.30
#